data_e199188f1bafd878572ca3a3c7d07a79
#
_entry.id   e199188f1bafd878572ca3a3c7d07a79
#
_cell.length_a   1.000
_cell.length_b   1.000
_cell.length_c   1.000
_cell.angle_alpha   90.00
_cell.angle_beta   90.00
_cell.angle_gamma   90.00
#
_symmetry.space_group_name_H-M   'P 1'
#
loop_
_entity.id
_entity.type
_entity.pdbx_description
1 polymer ?
#
loop_
_entity_poly.entity_id
_entity_poly.type
_entity_poly.pdbx_seq_one_letter_code
_entity_poly.pdbx_strand_id
1 'polypeptide(L)'
;MLGSLVTVMFRKKHGRLSEVVRRAIVAAVIGASCCPLIVRAQDQEAQVQVLQIRPNFYMIAGAGGNIGVQIGDDGIVLVDTGSAAMSDQVSAAIRNLTSTGVTYTIDTSDDADDIGGNATIPQAVNPKGWPNPVIVATQGVEDRMVSAGLSGASLPTDTMYLQEEKPLYLNGEGIEVLAQHAAHTDGDAMVFFRRSDVLVTGDVLDTMRFPVIDLKKGGSIQGEIDALNRIITMAIPSVPFVFHAGGTYVIPGHGYICERDDVEQYRNMITIIRDVVQDMINRGMSLEQVEAANPTEGYRDRYGSNSGSWTTDMFVEAVYSSLKKHSASADLARDVGKE
;
A
#
# COMPACT_ATOMS: atom_id res chain seq x y z
N MET A 1 29.42 -12.28 -49.87
CA MET A 1 29.40 -13.55 -50.61
C MET A 1 28.08 -14.22 -50.32
N LEU A 2 27.25 -14.18 -51.31
CA LEU A 2 26.56 -15.26 -52.01
C LEU A 2 25.67 -16.12 -51.03
N GLY A 3 24.41 -16.16 -51.16
CA GLY A 3 23.48 -16.28 -52.27
C GLY A 3 22.55 -17.41 -51.90
N SER A 4 21.35 -17.48 -52.07
CA SER A 4 20.73 -17.91 -53.29
C SER A 4 19.18 -18.04 -53.08
N LEU A 5 18.48 -17.41 -53.94
CA LEU A 5 17.04 -17.64 -54.20
C LEU A 5 16.79 -19.10 -54.60
N VAL A 6 15.69 -19.68 -54.09
CA VAL A 6 15.02 -20.80 -54.73
C VAL A 6 13.57 -20.42 -54.99
N THR A 7 13.30 -20.09 -56.27
CA THR A 7 11.99 -19.95 -56.86
C THR A 7 11.51 -21.35 -57.29
N VAL A 8 10.39 -21.81 -56.75
CA VAL A 8 9.70 -23.02 -57.28
C VAL A 8 8.43 -22.59 -57.97
N MET A 9 8.45 -22.70 -59.30
CA MET A 9 7.27 -22.62 -60.17
C MET A 9 6.37 -23.84 -59.96
N PHE A 10 5.09 -23.61 -59.60
CA PHE A 10 4.07 -24.61 -59.75
C PHE A 10 3.15 -24.32 -60.95
N ARG A 11 3.17 -25.25 -61.85
CA ARG A 11 2.47 -25.28 -63.12
C ARG A 11 0.99 -25.56 -62.89
N LYS A 12 0.13 -24.71 -63.43
CA LYS A 12 -1.34 -24.79 -63.47
C LYS A 12 -1.82 -26.06 -64.19
N LYS A 13 -2.60 -26.94 -63.50
CA LYS A 13 -3.47 -27.93 -64.15
C LYS A 13 -4.91 -27.62 -63.75
N HIS A 14 -5.72 -27.29 -64.75
CA HIS A 14 -7.15 -27.07 -64.64
C HIS A 14 -7.87 -28.41 -64.51
N GLY A 15 -8.56 -28.64 -63.39
CA GLY A 15 -9.57 -29.68 -63.26
C GLY A 15 -10.83 -29.03 -62.71
N ARG A 16 -11.92 -29.08 -63.49
CA ARG A 16 -13.24 -28.59 -63.07
C ARG A 16 -13.82 -29.53 -62.01
N LEU A 17 -13.95 -29.04 -60.79
CA LEU A 17 -14.76 -29.69 -59.77
C LEU A 17 -16.25 -29.43 -60.06
N SER A 18 -17.06 -30.48 -59.99
CA SER A 18 -18.50 -30.45 -60.24
C SER A 18 -19.25 -29.60 -59.25
N GLU A 19 -20.35 -28.95 -59.68
CA GLU A 19 -21.19 -28.05 -58.88
C GLU A 19 -21.70 -28.66 -57.57
N VAL A 20 -21.82 -29.99 -57.52
CA VAL A 20 -22.26 -30.72 -56.33
C VAL A 20 -21.27 -30.64 -55.16
N VAL A 21 -19.96 -30.61 -55.45
CA VAL A 21 -18.92 -30.51 -54.43
C VAL A 21 -18.81 -29.06 -53.88
N ARG A 22 -19.16 -28.06 -54.70
CA ARG A 22 -19.20 -26.66 -54.23
C ARG A 22 -20.34 -26.38 -53.26
N ARG A 23 -21.50 -27.07 -53.41
CA ARG A 23 -22.67 -26.88 -52.52
C ARG A 23 -22.46 -27.59 -51.16
N ALA A 24 -21.69 -28.66 -51.10
CA ALA A 24 -21.39 -29.37 -49.86
C ALA A 24 -20.37 -28.62 -48.97
N ILE A 25 -19.45 -27.86 -49.58
CA ILE A 25 -18.43 -27.09 -48.80
C ILE A 25 -19.02 -25.78 -48.25
N VAL A 26 -20.01 -25.17 -48.92
CA VAL A 26 -20.66 -23.94 -48.41
C VAL A 26 -21.64 -24.25 -47.28
N ALA A 27 -22.25 -25.45 -47.23
CA ALA A 27 -23.13 -25.85 -46.14
C ALA A 27 -22.37 -26.25 -44.84
N ALA A 28 -21.10 -26.67 -44.94
CA ALA A 28 -20.29 -27.06 -43.77
C ALA A 28 -19.62 -25.85 -43.06
N VAL A 29 -19.52 -24.69 -43.70
CA VAL A 29 -18.88 -23.48 -43.12
C VAL A 29 -19.90 -22.58 -42.39
N ILE A 30 -21.20 -22.72 -42.65
CA ILE A 30 -22.25 -21.90 -42.02
C ILE A 30 -22.81 -22.53 -40.73
N GLY A 31 -22.51 -23.81 -40.45
CA GLY A 31 -22.98 -24.51 -39.24
C GLY A 31 -22.09 -24.39 -38.00
N ALA A 32 -20.92 -23.76 -38.09
CA ALA A 32 -19.94 -23.72 -36.97
C ALA A 32 -19.77 -22.33 -36.31
N SER A 33 -20.68 -21.40 -36.54
CA SER A 33 -20.51 -20.03 -36.07
C SER A 33 -21.71 -19.50 -35.30
N CYS A 34 -22.12 -20.18 -34.24
CA CYS A 34 -22.92 -19.57 -33.16
C CYS A 34 -22.86 -20.43 -31.88
N CYS A 35 -21.67 -20.68 -31.37
CA CYS A 35 -21.54 -20.94 -29.95
C CYS A 35 -21.08 -19.62 -29.35
N PRO A 36 -21.90 -18.92 -28.52
CA PRO A 36 -21.38 -17.83 -27.74
C PRO A 36 -20.34 -18.47 -26.81
N LEU A 37 -19.07 -18.19 -27.04
CA LEU A 37 -18.05 -18.30 -26.01
C LEU A 37 -18.51 -17.35 -24.90
N ILE A 38 -19.30 -17.88 -23.96
CA ILE A 38 -19.44 -17.27 -22.63
C ILE A 38 -18.05 -17.37 -22.05
N VAL A 39 -17.23 -16.36 -22.30
CA VAL A 39 -16.10 -16.04 -21.47
C VAL A 39 -16.74 -15.68 -20.12
N ARG A 40 -16.92 -16.67 -19.26
CA ARG A 40 -17.06 -16.39 -17.84
C ARG A 40 -15.77 -15.66 -17.51
N ALA A 41 -15.87 -14.34 -17.27
CA ALA A 41 -14.94 -13.70 -16.38
C ALA A 41 -15.00 -14.55 -15.11
N GLN A 42 -13.98 -15.37 -14.89
CA GLN A 42 -13.75 -15.88 -13.56
C GLN A 42 -13.49 -14.63 -12.76
N ASP A 43 -14.40 -14.30 -11.83
CA ASP A 43 -14.06 -13.49 -10.69
C ASP A 43 -12.83 -14.20 -10.08
N GLN A 44 -11.64 -13.68 -10.37
CA GLN A 44 -10.47 -14.09 -9.63
C GLN A 44 -10.74 -13.57 -8.22
N GLU A 45 -11.17 -14.47 -7.33
CA GLU A 45 -11.18 -14.18 -5.91
C GLU A 45 -9.82 -13.55 -5.60
N ALA A 46 -9.84 -12.39 -4.97
CA ALA A 46 -8.63 -11.73 -4.53
C ALA A 46 -7.81 -12.74 -3.71
N GLN A 47 -6.63 -13.07 -4.18
CA GLN A 47 -5.75 -14.01 -3.51
C GLN A 47 -4.59 -13.26 -2.86
N VAL A 48 -4.31 -13.56 -1.61
CA VAL A 48 -3.11 -13.05 -0.96
C VAL A 48 -1.87 -13.67 -1.60
N GLN A 49 -0.83 -12.85 -1.72
CA GLN A 49 0.49 -13.26 -2.20
C GLN A 49 1.49 -13.09 -1.06
N VAL A 50 2.38 -14.08 -0.91
CA VAL A 50 3.45 -14.06 0.11
C VAL A 50 4.77 -13.82 -0.58
N LEU A 51 5.45 -12.74 -0.21
CA LEU A 51 6.78 -12.37 -0.70
C LEU A 51 7.79 -12.49 0.44
N GLN A 52 8.85 -13.26 0.25
CA GLN A 52 9.97 -13.31 1.21
C GLN A 52 10.90 -12.12 0.97
N ILE A 53 11.06 -11.27 1.99
CA ILE A 53 11.87 -10.05 1.94
C ILE A 53 13.27 -10.30 2.50
N ARG A 54 13.31 -10.99 3.63
CA ARG A 54 14.53 -11.45 4.33
C ARG A 54 14.32 -12.90 4.78
N PRO A 55 15.33 -13.61 5.21
CA PRO A 55 15.18 -15.03 5.63
C PRO A 55 14.08 -15.27 6.64
N ASN A 56 13.83 -14.30 7.54
CA ASN A 56 12.82 -14.36 8.61
C ASN A 56 11.71 -13.33 8.46
N PHE A 57 11.66 -12.61 7.34
CA PHE A 57 10.70 -11.52 7.12
C PHE A 57 9.96 -11.69 5.79
N TYR A 58 8.64 -11.56 5.82
CA TYR A 58 7.76 -11.71 4.68
C TYR A 58 6.81 -10.50 4.59
N MET A 59 6.32 -10.24 3.40
CA MET A 59 5.17 -9.37 3.14
C MET A 59 4.02 -10.23 2.61
N ILE A 60 2.82 -10.03 3.14
CA ILE A 60 1.59 -10.57 2.57
C ILE A 60 0.87 -9.41 1.88
N ALA A 61 0.68 -9.51 0.58
CA ALA A 61 -0.03 -8.54 -0.24
C ALA A 61 -1.40 -9.06 -0.68
N GLY A 62 -2.32 -8.16 -1.03
CA GLY A 62 -3.67 -8.51 -1.49
C GLY A 62 -4.68 -8.74 -0.38
N ALA A 63 -4.34 -8.37 0.86
CA ALA A 63 -5.22 -8.49 2.02
C ALA A 63 -6.07 -7.23 2.31
N GLY A 64 -6.08 -6.26 1.43
CA GLY A 64 -6.50 -4.87 1.64
C GLY A 64 -5.24 -4.03 1.62
N GLY A 65 -4.62 -3.80 2.77
CA GLY A 65 -3.25 -3.32 2.91
C GLY A 65 -2.20 -4.43 2.81
N ASN A 66 -0.93 -4.06 2.83
CA ASN A 66 0.21 -4.96 2.96
C ASN A 66 0.44 -5.30 4.44
N ILE A 67 0.74 -6.55 4.72
CA ILE A 67 1.02 -7.04 6.08
C ILE A 67 2.49 -7.40 6.18
N GLY A 68 3.20 -6.82 7.17
CA GLY A 68 4.55 -7.23 7.53
C GLY A 68 4.52 -8.45 8.46
N VAL A 69 5.33 -9.47 8.17
CA VAL A 69 5.36 -10.72 8.96
C VAL A 69 6.81 -11.09 9.30
N GLN A 70 7.22 -10.85 10.54
CA GLN A 70 8.50 -11.34 11.05
C GLN A 70 8.28 -12.64 11.82
N ILE A 71 9.09 -13.66 11.52
CA ILE A 71 8.96 -15.01 12.09
C ILE A 71 10.26 -15.42 12.81
N GLY A 72 10.12 -16.02 13.99
CA GLY A 72 11.24 -16.63 14.72
C GLY A 72 10.78 -17.57 15.82
N ASP A 73 11.73 -17.99 16.67
CA ASP A 73 11.48 -18.97 17.72
C ASP A 73 10.59 -18.42 18.85
N ASP A 74 10.63 -17.10 19.08
CA ASP A 74 9.83 -16.42 20.11
C ASP A 74 8.39 -16.12 19.62
N GLY A 75 8.07 -16.43 18.37
CA GLY A 75 6.77 -16.22 17.75
C GLY A 75 6.80 -15.30 16.54
N ILE A 76 5.62 -14.82 16.17
CA ILE A 76 5.39 -13.96 15.02
C ILE A 76 5.13 -12.53 15.50
N VAL A 77 5.72 -11.56 14.80
CA VAL A 77 5.28 -10.17 14.83
C VAL A 77 4.54 -9.87 13.53
N LEU A 78 3.30 -9.45 13.64
CA LEU A 78 2.52 -8.91 12.53
C LEU A 78 2.56 -7.38 12.59
N VAL A 79 2.76 -6.74 11.45
CA VAL A 79 2.48 -5.31 11.26
C VAL A 79 1.29 -5.25 10.33
N ASP A 80 0.18 -4.79 10.89
CA ASP A 80 -1.17 -4.87 10.34
C ASP A 80 -1.70 -6.30 10.16
N THR A 81 -2.98 -6.41 9.85
CA THR A 81 -3.68 -7.69 9.76
C THR A 81 -4.57 -7.81 8.52
N GLY A 82 -4.61 -6.75 7.71
CA GLY A 82 -5.43 -6.71 6.52
C GLY A 82 -6.93 -6.57 6.82
N SER A 83 -7.73 -6.60 5.77
CA SER A 83 -9.18 -6.52 5.88
C SER A 83 -9.79 -7.80 6.48
N ALA A 84 -10.89 -7.65 7.20
CA ALA A 84 -11.61 -8.77 7.82
C ALA A 84 -12.01 -9.86 6.80
N ALA A 85 -12.36 -9.47 5.59
CA ALA A 85 -12.76 -10.40 4.54
C ALA A 85 -11.62 -11.32 4.07
N MET A 86 -10.36 -10.92 4.27
CA MET A 86 -9.17 -11.68 3.85
C MET A 86 -8.54 -12.49 4.98
N SER A 87 -9.05 -12.41 6.21
CA SER A 87 -8.45 -13.02 7.41
C SER A 87 -8.21 -14.53 7.28
N ASP A 88 -9.10 -15.28 6.62
CA ASP A 88 -8.93 -16.71 6.41
C ASP A 88 -7.76 -17.02 5.48
N GLN A 89 -7.60 -16.24 4.40
CA GLN A 89 -6.50 -16.42 3.45
C GLN A 89 -5.17 -16.01 4.08
N VAL A 90 -5.14 -14.90 4.82
CA VAL A 90 -3.95 -14.46 5.59
C VAL A 90 -3.55 -15.50 6.61
N SER A 91 -4.51 -16.04 7.39
CA SER A 91 -4.27 -17.10 8.36
C SER A 91 -3.71 -18.36 7.71
N ALA A 92 -4.24 -18.75 6.54
CA ALA A 92 -3.73 -19.91 5.78
C ALA A 92 -2.31 -19.65 5.28
N ALA A 93 -2.02 -18.46 4.79
CA ALA A 93 -0.69 -18.06 4.35
C ALA A 93 0.34 -18.12 5.50
N ILE A 94 0.01 -17.59 6.68
CA ILE A 94 0.89 -17.63 7.86
C ILE A 94 1.13 -19.06 8.31
N ARG A 95 0.10 -19.93 8.38
CA ARG A 95 0.26 -21.34 8.75
C ARG A 95 1.14 -22.13 7.79
N ASN A 96 1.23 -21.74 6.53
CA ASN A 96 2.14 -22.35 5.56
C ASN A 96 3.61 -21.91 5.77
N LEU A 97 3.85 -20.78 6.44
CA LEU A 97 5.19 -20.28 6.73
C LEU A 97 5.76 -20.84 8.03
N THR A 98 4.93 -21.00 9.06
CA THR A 98 5.38 -21.41 10.39
C THR A 98 4.27 -22.09 11.19
N SER A 99 4.69 -22.84 12.24
CA SER A 99 3.79 -23.40 13.26
C SER A 99 3.82 -22.61 14.58
N THR A 100 4.60 -21.53 14.69
CA THR A 100 4.61 -20.66 15.86
C THR A 100 3.38 -19.75 15.87
N GLY A 101 3.04 -19.20 17.04
CA GLY A 101 1.90 -18.29 17.19
C GLY A 101 2.29 -16.82 17.09
N VAL A 102 1.30 -15.97 16.97
CA VAL A 102 1.43 -14.51 16.98
C VAL A 102 1.68 -14.02 18.39
N THR A 103 2.79 -13.33 18.60
CA THR A 103 3.18 -12.73 19.88
C THR A 103 2.86 -11.25 19.92
N TYR A 104 3.11 -10.54 18.83
CA TYR A 104 2.74 -9.13 18.67
C TYR A 104 1.95 -8.90 17.37
N THR A 105 0.97 -8.04 17.47
CA THR A 105 0.36 -7.34 16.34
C THR A 105 0.60 -5.85 16.53
N ILE A 106 1.03 -5.14 15.50
CA ILE A 106 1.29 -3.70 15.57
C ILE A 106 0.40 -3.04 14.52
N ASP A 107 -0.58 -2.27 14.97
CA ASP A 107 -1.51 -1.56 14.10
C ASP A 107 -0.90 -0.23 13.69
N THR A 108 -0.71 -0.01 12.39
CA THR A 108 -0.12 1.23 11.88
C THR A 108 -1.13 2.35 11.74
N SER A 109 -2.41 2.03 11.56
CA SER A 109 -3.55 2.95 11.49
C SER A 109 -4.82 2.33 12.10
N ASP A 110 -5.96 3.03 12.04
CA ASP A 110 -7.28 2.50 12.41
C ASP A 110 -8.12 2.13 11.19
N ASP A 111 -7.53 2.09 10.00
CA ASP A 111 -8.27 1.78 8.79
C ASP A 111 -8.62 0.28 8.71
N ALA A 112 -9.80 -0.01 8.17
CA ALA A 112 -10.37 -1.36 8.23
C ALA A 112 -9.58 -2.42 7.44
N ASP A 113 -8.74 -2.00 6.52
CA ASP A 113 -7.83 -2.85 5.75
C ASP A 113 -6.46 -3.03 6.39
N ASP A 114 -6.22 -2.40 7.55
CA ASP A 114 -5.06 -2.65 8.41
C ASP A 114 -5.41 -3.51 9.62
N ILE A 115 -6.54 -3.24 10.29
CA ILE A 115 -6.89 -3.84 11.59
C ILE A 115 -7.96 -4.94 11.52
N GLY A 116 -8.50 -5.21 10.32
CA GLY A 116 -9.68 -6.08 10.17
C GLY A 116 -9.49 -7.52 10.64
N GLY A 117 -8.25 -8.01 10.68
CA GLY A 117 -7.88 -9.35 11.12
C GLY A 117 -7.47 -9.48 12.59
N ASN A 118 -7.41 -8.40 13.38
CA ASN A 118 -6.86 -8.39 14.74
C ASN A 118 -7.43 -9.48 15.65
N ALA A 119 -8.75 -9.66 15.64
CA ALA A 119 -9.39 -10.68 16.47
C ALA A 119 -9.30 -12.10 15.88
N THR A 120 -9.29 -12.23 14.56
CA THR A 120 -9.51 -13.52 13.89
C THR A 120 -8.22 -14.24 13.54
N ILE A 121 -7.20 -13.52 13.07
CA ILE A 121 -5.94 -14.14 12.65
C ILE A 121 -5.22 -14.83 13.80
N PRO A 122 -5.00 -14.21 14.98
CA PRO A 122 -4.36 -14.91 16.09
C PRO A 122 -5.14 -16.15 16.56
N GLN A 123 -6.48 -16.07 16.59
CA GLN A 123 -7.31 -17.23 16.96
C GLN A 123 -7.16 -18.41 16.00
N ALA A 124 -7.00 -18.10 14.70
CA ALA A 124 -6.83 -19.11 13.67
C ALA A 124 -5.41 -19.69 13.61
N VAL A 125 -4.39 -18.88 13.89
CA VAL A 125 -2.97 -19.23 13.71
C VAL A 125 -2.36 -19.83 14.99
N ASN A 126 -2.70 -19.30 16.17
CA ASN A 126 -2.03 -19.64 17.41
C ASN A 126 -2.24 -21.11 17.81
N PRO A 127 -1.16 -21.85 18.15
CA PRO A 127 -1.27 -23.17 18.71
C PRO A 127 -2.04 -23.16 20.03
N LYS A 128 -2.68 -24.29 20.36
CA LYS A 128 -3.41 -24.41 21.63
C LYS A 128 -2.49 -24.12 22.83
N GLY A 129 -2.89 -23.16 23.65
CA GLY A 129 -2.14 -22.72 24.82
C GLY A 129 -1.11 -21.60 24.53
N TRP A 130 -1.01 -21.14 23.30
CA TRP A 130 -0.25 -19.93 23.00
C TRP A 130 -0.91 -18.72 23.64
N PRO A 131 -0.14 -17.78 24.21
CA PRO A 131 -0.71 -16.54 24.77
C PRO A 131 -1.47 -15.73 23.71
N ASN A 132 -2.43 -14.93 24.15
CA ASN A 132 -3.00 -13.91 23.27
C ASN A 132 -1.92 -12.91 22.87
N PRO A 133 -1.89 -12.42 21.63
CA PRO A 133 -0.92 -11.42 21.21
C PRO A 133 -1.11 -10.11 21.98
N VAL A 134 -0.03 -9.39 22.16
CA VAL A 134 -0.08 -7.97 22.53
C VAL A 134 -0.35 -7.18 21.26
N ILE A 135 -1.43 -6.44 21.22
CA ILE A 135 -1.72 -5.52 20.12
C ILE A 135 -1.22 -4.13 20.51
N VAL A 136 -0.25 -3.63 19.74
CA VAL A 136 0.39 -2.32 19.95
C VAL A 136 -0.17 -1.33 18.94
N ALA A 137 -0.57 -0.15 19.41
CA ALA A 137 -1.00 0.95 18.54
C ALA A 137 -0.73 2.31 19.21
N THR A 138 -0.95 3.40 18.49
CA THR A 138 -1.01 4.72 19.12
C THR A 138 -2.34 4.87 19.87
N GLN A 139 -2.34 5.74 20.89
CA GLN A 139 -3.57 6.05 21.65
C GLN A 139 -4.68 6.60 20.73
N GLY A 140 -4.30 7.39 19.71
CA GLY A 140 -5.26 7.93 18.75
C GLY A 140 -5.97 6.84 17.92
N VAL A 141 -5.25 5.79 17.55
CA VAL A 141 -5.81 4.60 16.87
C VAL A 141 -6.80 3.90 17.80
N GLU A 142 -6.43 3.60 19.05
CA GLU A 142 -7.33 2.96 20.00
C GLU A 142 -8.62 3.77 20.21
N ASP A 143 -8.51 5.08 20.46
CA ASP A 143 -9.64 5.96 20.69
C ASP A 143 -10.63 5.94 19.50
N ARG A 144 -10.13 5.90 18.27
CA ARG A 144 -10.96 5.81 17.06
C ARG A 144 -11.57 4.43 16.89
N MET A 145 -10.82 3.35 17.15
CA MET A 145 -11.36 1.98 17.13
C MET A 145 -12.52 1.82 18.12
N VAL A 146 -12.37 2.33 19.35
CA VAL A 146 -13.43 2.32 20.37
C VAL A 146 -14.63 3.16 19.92
N SER A 147 -14.38 4.34 19.36
CA SER A 147 -15.45 5.23 18.84
C SER A 147 -16.21 4.61 17.66
N ALA A 148 -15.55 3.77 16.86
CA ALA A 148 -16.14 3.00 15.77
C ALA A 148 -16.91 1.76 16.27
N GLY A 149 -16.90 1.48 17.59
CA GLY A 149 -17.63 0.36 18.21
C GLY A 149 -16.87 -0.97 18.22
N LEU A 150 -15.59 -0.99 17.93
CA LEU A 150 -14.75 -2.18 18.09
C LEU A 150 -14.58 -2.49 19.58
N SER A 151 -14.39 -3.76 19.92
CA SER A 151 -14.27 -4.21 21.30
C SER A 151 -13.52 -5.54 21.43
N GLY A 152 -13.12 -5.87 22.66
CA GLY A 152 -12.52 -7.17 23.00
C GLY A 152 -11.21 -7.41 22.28
N ALA A 153 -11.06 -8.57 21.64
CA ALA A 153 -9.80 -9.01 21.01
C ALA A 153 -9.38 -8.19 19.78
N SER A 154 -10.23 -7.27 19.31
CA SER A 154 -9.88 -6.38 18.19
C SER A 154 -9.10 -5.15 18.65
N LEU A 155 -9.18 -4.79 19.93
CA LEU A 155 -8.58 -3.55 20.44
C LEU A 155 -7.11 -3.72 20.84
N PRO A 156 -6.31 -2.65 20.70
CA PRO A 156 -4.99 -2.57 21.29
C PRO A 156 -4.98 -2.92 22.78
N THR A 157 -3.94 -3.60 23.22
CA THR A 157 -3.72 -3.94 24.63
C THR A 157 -2.51 -3.22 25.22
N ASP A 158 -1.76 -2.54 24.37
CA ASP A 158 -0.59 -1.76 24.73
C ASP A 158 -0.46 -0.54 23.80
N THR A 159 -0.80 0.63 24.34
CA THR A 159 -0.83 1.87 23.56
C THR A 159 0.37 2.77 23.84
N MET A 160 0.70 3.61 22.87
CA MET A 160 1.75 4.61 22.96
C MET A 160 1.23 5.99 22.53
N TYR A 161 1.82 7.05 23.09
CA TYR A 161 1.51 8.42 22.71
C TYR A 161 2.27 8.86 21.46
N LEU A 162 1.75 9.86 20.76
CA LEU A 162 2.26 10.33 19.47
C LEU A 162 3.72 10.85 19.45
N GLN A 163 4.30 11.14 20.59
CA GLN A 163 5.69 11.62 20.68
C GLN A 163 6.65 10.54 21.15
N GLU A 164 6.19 9.29 21.19
CA GLU A 164 6.94 8.17 21.73
C GLU A 164 7.46 7.26 20.61
N GLU A 165 8.58 6.64 20.93
CA GLU A 165 9.09 5.47 20.23
C GLU A 165 8.98 4.31 21.21
N LYS A 166 8.36 3.21 20.76
CA LYS A 166 8.21 2.03 21.59
C LYS A 166 9.16 0.94 21.11
N PRO A 167 10.24 0.68 21.85
CA PRO A 167 11.15 -0.41 21.53
C PRO A 167 10.55 -1.74 21.99
N LEU A 168 10.60 -2.74 21.12
CA LEU A 168 10.31 -4.13 21.39
C LEU A 168 11.54 -4.96 21.09
N TYR A 169 11.64 -6.15 21.69
CA TYR A 169 12.71 -7.10 21.38
C TYR A 169 12.11 -8.49 21.26
N LEU A 170 12.21 -9.10 20.05
CA LEU A 170 11.72 -10.44 19.78
C LEU A 170 12.59 -11.10 18.71
N ASN A 171 12.72 -12.42 18.73
CA ASN A 171 13.47 -13.19 17.73
C ASN A 171 14.93 -12.73 17.56
N GLY A 172 15.55 -12.22 18.62
CA GLY A 172 16.93 -11.71 18.59
C GLY A 172 17.06 -10.37 17.85
N GLU A 173 16.00 -9.60 17.72
CA GLU A 173 15.93 -8.36 16.96
C GLU A 173 15.28 -7.23 17.75
N GLY A 174 15.85 -6.03 17.65
CA GLY A 174 15.21 -4.80 18.10
C GLY A 174 14.18 -4.33 17.09
N ILE A 175 12.98 -4.06 17.54
CA ILE A 175 11.84 -3.57 16.72
C ILE A 175 11.44 -2.22 17.31
N GLU A 176 11.43 -1.20 16.47
CA GLU A 176 11.07 0.17 16.88
C GLU A 176 9.69 0.51 16.29
N VAL A 177 8.70 0.69 17.15
CA VAL A 177 7.40 1.23 16.76
C VAL A 177 7.47 2.75 16.91
N LEU A 178 7.26 3.44 15.81
CA LEU A 178 7.54 4.86 15.65
C LEU A 178 6.22 5.60 15.38
N ALA A 179 5.67 6.28 16.37
CA ALA A 179 4.50 7.12 16.14
C ALA A 179 4.82 8.21 15.10
N GLN A 180 3.90 8.43 14.18
CA GLN A 180 4.04 9.41 13.11
C GLN A 180 2.91 10.44 13.18
N HIS A 181 3.27 11.70 13.25
CA HIS A 181 2.31 12.79 13.40
C HIS A 181 1.75 13.22 12.06
N ALA A 182 0.42 13.34 12.02
CA ALA A 182 -0.34 14.12 11.05
C ALA A 182 0.03 13.84 9.58
N ALA A 183 0.40 12.60 9.23
CA ALA A 183 0.66 12.18 7.86
C ALA A 183 -0.67 11.78 7.17
N HIS A 184 -0.96 10.47 7.05
CA HIS A 184 -2.27 9.99 6.62
C HIS A 184 -3.35 10.40 7.63
N THR A 185 -3.10 10.13 8.93
CA THR A 185 -3.89 10.57 10.08
C THR A 185 -3.00 11.22 11.15
N ASP A 186 -3.56 11.57 12.30
CA ASP A 186 -2.77 12.00 13.47
C ASP A 186 -2.31 10.84 14.35
N GLY A 187 -2.68 9.60 14.04
CA GLY A 187 -2.41 8.41 14.83
C GLY A 187 -1.54 7.37 14.15
N ASP A 188 -0.95 7.68 13.01
CA ASP A 188 -0.16 6.71 12.25
C ASP A 188 1.07 6.21 13.01
N ALA A 189 1.50 4.99 12.68
CA ALA A 189 2.76 4.44 13.16
C ALA A 189 3.55 3.78 12.01
N MET A 190 4.86 3.73 12.16
CA MET A 190 5.77 2.96 11.33
C MET A 190 6.53 1.96 12.18
N VAL A 191 7.01 0.86 11.60
CA VAL A 191 7.72 -0.17 12.37
C VAL A 191 9.04 -0.51 11.69
N PHE A 192 10.14 -0.31 12.43
CA PHE A 192 11.48 -0.58 11.94
C PHE A 192 12.10 -1.81 12.61
N PHE A 193 12.41 -2.81 11.81
CA PHE A 193 13.09 -4.05 12.19
C PHE A 193 14.59 -3.89 11.95
N ARG A 194 15.34 -3.66 13.04
CA ARG A 194 16.73 -3.21 13.00
C ARG A 194 17.70 -4.21 12.38
N ARG A 195 17.54 -5.50 12.67
CA ARG A 195 18.43 -6.55 12.16
C ARG A 195 18.02 -7.01 10.76
N SER A 196 16.72 -7.15 10.53
CA SER A 196 16.17 -7.50 9.22
C SER A 196 16.34 -6.36 8.21
N ASP A 197 16.56 -5.13 8.71
CA ASP A 197 16.67 -3.91 7.91
C ASP A 197 15.45 -3.74 6.99
N VAL A 198 14.27 -3.79 7.63
CA VAL A 198 12.95 -3.64 7.00
C VAL A 198 12.16 -2.57 7.75
N LEU A 199 11.60 -1.62 7.01
CA LEU A 199 10.71 -0.58 7.52
C LEU A 199 9.32 -0.79 6.94
N VAL A 200 8.32 -1.02 7.79
CA VAL A 200 6.90 -1.09 7.41
C VAL A 200 6.26 0.25 7.75
N THR A 201 5.64 0.91 6.79
CA THR A 201 5.23 2.31 6.93
C THR A 201 3.73 2.50 7.13
N GLY A 202 2.91 1.42 6.97
CA GLY A 202 1.46 1.60 6.89
C GLY A 202 1.08 2.63 5.83
N ASP A 203 -0.02 3.28 6.02
CA ASP A 203 -0.63 4.21 5.07
C ASP A 203 0.10 5.55 4.86
N VAL A 204 1.20 5.75 5.59
CA VAL A 204 2.15 6.86 5.33
C VAL A 204 2.75 6.77 3.92
N LEU A 205 2.83 5.58 3.34
CA LEU A 205 3.33 5.43 1.97
C LEU A 205 2.43 4.52 1.14
N ASP A 206 2.01 5.04 -0.02
CA ASP A 206 1.33 4.29 -1.07
C ASP A 206 2.08 4.45 -2.40
N THR A 207 2.61 3.36 -2.94
CA THR A 207 3.40 3.41 -4.18
C THR A 207 2.55 3.39 -5.46
N MET A 208 1.23 3.26 -5.32
CA MET A 208 0.30 3.08 -6.45
C MET A 208 -0.50 4.34 -6.77
N ARG A 209 -0.66 5.26 -5.81
CA ARG A 209 -1.50 6.45 -5.95
C ARG A 209 -0.92 7.65 -5.19
N PHE A 210 -1.52 8.82 -5.36
CA PHE A 210 -1.26 9.96 -4.50
C PHE A 210 -1.65 9.63 -3.05
N PRO A 211 -0.93 10.16 -2.04
CA PRO A 211 -1.16 9.81 -0.64
C PRO A 211 -2.59 10.15 -0.23
N VAL A 212 -3.18 9.27 0.53
CA VAL A 212 -4.47 9.52 1.18
C VAL A 212 -4.21 10.39 2.41
N ILE A 213 -4.84 11.55 2.48
CA ILE A 213 -4.70 12.48 3.61
C ILE A 213 -6.08 12.67 4.24
N ASP A 214 -6.32 12.01 5.37
CA ASP A 214 -7.58 12.17 6.11
C ASP A 214 -7.54 13.41 7.00
N LEU A 215 -7.98 14.53 6.43
CA LEU A 215 -8.05 15.81 7.15
C LEU A 215 -8.96 15.77 8.38
N LYS A 216 -9.96 14.87 8.42
CA LYS A 216 -10.89 14.73 9.55
C LYS A 216 -10.24 13.98 10.70
N LYS A 217 -9.34 13.04 10.37
CA LYS A 217 -8.51 12.33 11.34
C LYS A 217 -7.18 13.03 11.62
N GLY A 218 -7.00 14.30 11.21
CA GLY A 218 -5.82 15.09 11.55
C GLY A 218 -4.64 14.96 10.58
N GLY A 219 -4.77 14.25 9.48
CA GLY A 219 -3.76 14.16 8.43
C GLY A 219 -3.46 15.50 7.76
N SER A 220 -2.28 15.62 7.15
CA SER A 220 -1.86 16.85 6.46
C SER A 220 -0.76 16.58 5.44
N ILE A 221 -0.71 17.39 4.38
CA ILE A 221 0.35 17.29 3.37
C ILE A 221 1.75 17.56 3.96
N GLN A 222 1.86 18.42 4.96
CA GLN A 222 3.15 18.70 5.60
C GLN A 222 3.59 17.52 6.46
N GLY A 223 2.67 16.93 7.24
CA GLY A 223 2.97 15.73 8.03
C GLY A 223 3.35 14.55 7.17
N GLU A 224 2.73 14.40 6.00
CA GLU A 224 3.08 13.40 4.99
C GLU A 224 4.53 13.58 4.49
N ILE A 225 4.90 14.81 4.13
CA ILE A 225 6.28 15.14 3.72
C ILE A 225 7.27 14.90 4.85
N ASP A 226 6.92 15.24 6.09
CA ASP A 226 7.78 15.04 7.26
C ASP A 226 7.98 13.54 7.55
N ALA A 227 6.93 12.74 7.40
CA ALA A 227 6.99 11.28 7.54
C ALA A 227 7.90 10.65 6.49
N LEU A 228 7.76 11.03 5.23
CA LEU A 228 8.62 10.55 4.15
C LEU A 228 10.08 10.99 4.35
N ASN A 229 10.34 12.19 4.85
CA ASN A 229 11.68 12.62 5.23
C ASN A 229 12.27 11.76 6.36
N ARG A 230 11.45 11.35 7.34
CA ARG A 230 11.86 10.44 8.41
C ARG A 230 12.24 9.08 7.84
N ILE A 231 11.43 8.50 6.95
CA ILE A 231 11.74 7.24 6.24
C ILE A 231 13.08 7.36 5.51
N ILE A 232 13.28 8.40 4.70
CA ILE A 232 14.52 8.64 3.94
C ILE A 232 15.74 8.75 4.87
N THR A 233 15.57 9.34 6.06
CA THR A 233 16.66 9.50 7.04
C THR A 233 17.04 8.18 7.69
N MET A 234 16.07 7.30 7.95
CA MET A 234 16.28 6.00 8.59
C MET A 234 16.76 4.94 7.60
N ALA A 235 16.24 4.97 6.37
CA ALA A 235 16.53 3.96 5.37
C ALA A 235 17.97 4.08 4.83
N ILE A 236 18.70 2.97 4.86
CA ILE A 236 20.03 2.84 4.26
C ILE A 236 19.85 2.69 2.75
N PRO A 237 20.52 3.50 1.91
CA PRO A 237 20.40 3.37 0.47
C PRO A 237 21.03 2.07 -0.03
N SER A 238 20.43 1.48 -1.07
CA SER A 238 21.07 0.39 -1.81
C SER A 238 22.25 0.94 -2.60
N VAL A 239 23.45 0.40 -2.34
CA VAL A 239 24.66 0.82 -3.03
C VAL A 239 25.16 -0.32 -3.92
N PRO A 240 25.01 -0.25 -5.26
CA PRO A 240 25.23 -1.36 -6.18
C PRO A 240 26.65 -1.94 -6.19
N PHE A 241 27.63 -1.25 -5.63
CA PHE A 241 29.05 -1.63 -5.67
C PHE A 241 29.65 -1.96 -4.30
N VAL A 242 28.82 -2.08 -3.26
CA VAL A 242 29.27 -2.48 -1.92
C VAL A 242 28.90 -3.96 -1.70
N PHE A 243 29.79 -4.72 -1.04
CA PHE A 243 29.65 -6.17 -0.81
C PHE A 243 28.48 -6.58 0.12
N HIS A 244 27.54 -5.67 0.43
CA HIS A 244 26.36 -5.96 1.21
C HIS A 244 25.13 -6.04 0.32
N ALA A 245 24.33 -7.07 0.53
CA ALA A 245 23.08 -7.26 -0.17
C ALA A 245 22.09 -6.16 0.25
N GLY A 246 21.84 -5.21 -0.66
CA GLY A 246 20.75 -4.25 -0.57
C GLY A 246 20.83 -3.21 0.55
N GLY A 247 19.95 -2.23 0.45
CA GLY A 247 19.63 -1.28 1.48
C GLY A 247 18.43 -1.72 2.33
N THR A 248 17.85 -0.77 3.09
CA THR A 248 16.60 -0.98 3.83
C THR A 248 15.47 -1.22 2.84
N TYR A 249 14.73 -2.32 3.01
CA TYR A 249 13.47 -2.51 2.31
C TYR A 249 12.37 -1.76 3.03
N VAL A 250 11.60 -1.00 2.25
CA VAL A 250 10.45 -0.24 2.73
C VAL A 250 9.18 -0.92 2.22
N ILE A 251 8.34 -1.38 3.14
CA ILE A 251 7.04 -1.98 2.85
C ILE A 251 5.98 -0.90 3.07
N PRO A 252 5.33 -0.39 2.00
CA PRO A 252 4.26 0.58 2.10
C PRO A 252 2.96 -0.07 2.60
N GLY A 253 2.00 0.72 3.09
CA GLY A 253 0.64 0.23 3.37
C GLY A 253 -0.02 -0.35 2.12
N HIS A 254 0.20 0.29 0.97
CA HIS A 254 -0.33 -0.17 -0.32
C HIS A 254 0.74 -0.16 -1.41
N GLY A 255 0.66 -1.18 -2.29
CA GLY A 255 1.51 -1.28 -3.48
C GLY A 255 2.72 -2.18 -3.29
N TYR A 256 3.82 -1.84 -3.94
CA TYR A 256 5.00 -2.69 -4.02
C TYR A 256 6.11 -2.22 -3.09
N ILE A 257 6.95 -3.18 -2.67
CA ILE A 257 8.15 -2.92 -1.87
C ILE A 257 9.04 -1.95 -2.62
N CYS A 258 9.59 -1.01 -1.89
CA CYS A 258 10.48 0.00 -2.43
C CYS A 258 11.75 0.16 -1.57
N GLU A 259 12.68 0.95 -2.09
CA GLU A 259 13.91 1.33 -1.42
C GLU A 259 13.91 2.85 -1.13
N ARG A 260 14.92 3.31 -0.41
CA ARG A 260 15.08 4.72 -0.04
C ARG A 260 14.91 5.69 -1.23
N ASP A 261 15.48 5.36 -2.40
CA ASP A 261 15.45 6.24 -3.57
C ASP A 261 14.04 6.37 -4.16
N ASP A 262 13.22 5.33 -4.07
CA ASP A 262 11.80 5.38 -4.48
C ASP A 262 11.01 6.32 -3.58
N VAL A 263 11.23 6.22 -2.26
CA VAL A 263 10.61 7.11 -1.26
C VAL A 263 11.04 8.56 -1.49
N GLU A 264 12.31 8.81 -1.83
CA GLU A 264 12.81 10.14 -2.14
C GLU A 264 12.14 10.73 -3.39
N GLN A 265 11.95 9.92 -4.44
CA GLN A 265 11.23 10.35 -5.65
C GLN A 265 9.76 10.67 -5.33
N TYR A 266 9.11 9.83 -4.55
CA TYR A 266 7.71 10.04 -4.13
C TYR A 266 7.59 11.32 -3.28
N ARG A 267 8.45 11.51 -2.27
CA ARG A 267 8.51 12.73 -1.46
C ARG A 267 8.73 13.98 -2.31
N ASN A 268 9.63 13.92 -3.29
CA ASN A 268 9.91 15.07 -4.19
C ASN A 268 8.67 15.42 -5.01
N MET A 269 7.96 14.43 -5.52
CA MET A 269 6.70 14.62 -6.24
C MET A 269 5.67 15.39 -5.40
N ILE A 270 5.36 14.90 -4.19
CA ILE A 270 4.34 15.55 -3.36
C ILE A 270 4.78 16.93 -2.86
N THR A 271 6.09 17.13 -2.66
CA THR A 271 6.65 18.43 -2.33
C THR A 271 6.43 19.45 -3.46
N ILE A 272 6.67 19.05 -4.71
CA ILE A 272 6.43 19.87 -5.88
C ILE A 272 4.94 20.23 -5.99
N ILE A 273 4.05 19.25 -5.84
CA ILE A 273 2.60 19.49 -5.90
C ILE A 273 2.16 20.45 -4.78
N ARG A 274 2.63 20.22 -3.54
CA ARG A 274 2.39 21.10 -2.40
C ARG A 274 2.80 22.54 -2.71
N ASP A 275 4.01 22.75 -3.26
CA ASP A 275 4.55 24.07 -3.55
C ASP A 275 3.77 24.78 -4.67
N VAL A 276 3.37 24.05 -5.70
CA VAL A 276 2.52 24.56 -6.79
C VAL A 276 1.16 25.00 -6.25
N VAL A 277 0.51 24.18 -5.43
CA VAL A 277 -0.79 24.51 -4.81
C VAL A 277 -0.64 25.70 -3.86
N GLN A 278 0.44 25.78 -3.07
CA GLN A 278 0.72 26.91 -2.17
C GLN A 278 0.89 28.21 -2.95
N ASP A 279 1.60 28.21 -4.09
CA ASP A 279 1.73 29.39 -4.95
C ASP A 279 0.38 29.83 -5.51
N MET A 280 -0.48 28.89 -5.93
CA MET A 280 -1.84 29.19 -6.39
C MET A 280 -2.70 29.80 -5.27
N ILE A 281 -2.62 29.29 -4.05
CA ILE A 281 -3.27 29.84 -2.86
C ILE A 281 -2.79 31.27 -2.60
N ASN A 282 -1.48 31.52 -2.66
CA ASN A 282 -0.89 32.85 -2.44
C ASN A 282 -1.36 33.89 -3.49
N ARG A 283 -1.69 33.43 -4.70
CA ARG A 283 -2.30 34.25 -5.75
C ARG A 283 -3.82 34.41 -5.60
N GLY A 284 -4.42 33.87 -4.54
CA GLY A 284 -5.83 34.00 -4.23
C GLY A 284 -6.75 33.07 -5.03
N MET A 285 -6.25 32.01 -5.65
CA MET A 285 -7.07 31.07 -6.41
C MET A 285 -8.00 30.27 -5.46
N SER A 286 -9.23 30.05 -5.91
CA SER A 286 -10.16 29.14 -5.24
C SER A 286 -9.79 27.67 -5.49
N LEU A 287 -10.39 26.73 -4.74
CA LEU A 287 -10.18 25.31 -4.95
C LEU A 287 -10.51 24.89 -6.40
N GLU A 288 -11.66 25.34 -6.92
CA GLU A 288 -12.09 25.02 -8.28
C GLU A 288 -11.10 25.54 -9.34
N GLN A 289 -10.46 26.69 -9.08
CA GLN A 289 -9.43 27.23 -9.97
C GLN A 289 -8.13 26.44 -9.88
N VAL A 290 -7.77 25.93 -8.69
CA VAL A 290 -6.60 25.07 -8.49
C VAL A 290 -6.80 23.72 -9.16
N GLU A 291 -7.97 23.09 -8.98
CA GLU A 291 -8.32 21.84 -9.66
C GLU A 291 -8.29 22.00 -11.19
N ALA A 292 -8.89 23.06 -11.71
CA ALA A 292 -8.89 23.37 -13.15
C ALA A 292 -7.46 23.63 -13.70
N ALA A 293 -6.54 24.12 -12.87
CA ALA A 293 -5.14 24.32 -13.25
C ALA A 293 -4.31 23.03 -13.26
N ASN A 294 -4.87 21.92 -12.77
CA ASN A 294 -4.29 20.56 -12.80
C ASN A 294 -2.85 20.49 -12.25
N PRO A 295 -2.61 20.81 -10.97
CA PRO A 295 -1.27 20.86 -10.38
C PRO A 295 -0.55 19.49 -10.35
N THR A 296 -1.25 18.42 -10.65
CA THR A 296 -0.76 17.03 -10.66
C THR A 296 -0.41 16.49 -12.05
N GLU A 297 -0.55 17.30 -13.13
CA GLU A 297 -0.44 16.86 -14.54
C GLU A 297 0.75 15.95 -14.81
N GLY A 298 1.94 16.33 -14.36
CA GLY A 298 3.17 15.57 -14.61
C GLY A 298 3.26 14.20 -13.94
N TYR A 299 2.32 13.88 -13.03
CA TYR A 299 2.35 12.65 -12.20
C TYR A 299 1.05 11.84 -12.30
N ARG A 300 0.02 12.40 -12.98
CA ARG A 300 -1.32 11.86 -13.03
C ARG A 300 -1.39 10.47 -13.67
N ASP A 301 -0.58 10.22 -14.70
CA ASP A 301 -0.55 8.92 -15.39
C ASP A 301 -0.07 7.77 -14.49
N ARG A 302 0.78 8.08 -13.51
CA ARG A 302 1.36 7.08 -12.62
C ARG A 302 0.56 6.93 -11.31
N TYR A 303 0.12 8.02 -10.71
CA TYR A 303 -0.45 8.04 -9.37
C TYR A 303 -1.90 8.52 -9.33
N GLY A 304 -2.43 9.03 -10.42
CA GLY A 304 -3.76 9.60 -10.48
C GLY A 304 -4.87 8.58 -10.67
N SER A 305 -6.06 8.91 -10.17
CA SER A 305 -7.31 8.20 -10.44
C SER A 305 -8.46 9.16 -10.64
N ASN A 306 -9.38 8.83 -11.56
CA ASN A 306 -10.62 9.57 -11.78
C ASN A 306 -11.83 8.88 -11.13
N SER A 307 -11.62 7.76 -10.41
CA SER A 307 -12.70 6.97 -9.82
C SER A 307 -12.21 6.22 -8.58
N GLY A 308 -13.15 5.64 -7.82
CA GLY A 308 -12.83 4.90 -6.60
C GLY A 308 -12.99 5.75 -5.34
N SER A 309 -12.49 5.23 -4.22
CA SER A 309 -12.60 5.87 -2.91
C SER A 309 -11.67 7.07 -2.72
N TRP A 310 -10.62 7.17 -3.54
CA TRP A 310 -9.66 8.28 -3.51
C TRP A 310 -9.29 8.69 -4.94
N THR A 311 -9.66 9.91 -5.32
CA THR A 311 -9.41 10.45 -6.66
C THR A 311 -8.31 11.51 -6.63
N THR A 312 -7.79 11.85 -7.80
CA THR A 312 -6.81 12.95 -7.94
C THR A 312 -7.38 14.29 -7.44
N ASP A 313 -8.66 14.55 -7.71
CA ASP A 313 -9.29 15.81 -7.28
C ASP A 313 -9.45 15.83 -5.74
N MET A 314 -9.79 14.70 -5.10
CA MET A 314 -9.81 14.58 -3.63
C MET A 314 -8.42 14.81 -3.02
N PHE A 315 -7.36 14.33 -3.66
CA PHE A 315 -5.99 14.62 -3.22
C PHE A 315 -5.67 16.11 -3.33
N VAL A 316 -5.99 16.76 -4.45
CA VAL A 316 -5.79 18.22 -4.64
C VAL A 316 -6.58 19.04 -3.61
N GLU A 317 -7.84 18.65 -3.35
CA GLU A 317 -8.67 19.24 -2.30
C GLU A 317 -8.02 19.09 -0.91
N ALA A 318 -7.51 17.89 -0.59
CA ALA A 318 -6.85 17.64 0.69
C ALA A 318 -5.59 18.50 0.85
N VAL A 319 -4.76 18.61 -0.18
CA VAL A 319 -3.56 19.49 -0.19
C VAL A 319 -3.96 20.94 0.01
N TYR A 320 -4.92 21.45 -0.77
CA TYR A 320 -5.41 22.82 -0.68
C TYR A 320 -5.94 23.15 0.71
N SER A 321 -6.81 22.30 1.24
CA SER A 321 -7.46 22.49 2.54
C SER A 321 -6.47 22.41 3.70
N SER A 322 -5.51 21.48 3.64
CA SER A 322 -4.42 21.35 4.60
C SER A 322 -3.58 22.63 4.69
N LEU A 323 -3.19 23.20 3.54
CA LEU A 323 -2.39 24.43 3.47
C LEU A 323 -3.15 25.67 3.96
N LYS A 324 -4.44 25.77 3.66
CA LYS A 324 -5.31 26.86 4.16
C LYS A 324 -5.46 26.81 5.68
N LYS A 325 -5.67 25.63 6.26
CA LYS A 325 -5.78 25.43 7.71
C LYS A 325 -4.49 25.83 8.43
N HIS A 326 -3.34 25.46 7.86
CA HIS A 326 -2.03 25.81 8.43
C HIS A 326 -1.78 27.33 8.42
N SER A 327 -2.11 28.01 7.32
CA SER A 327 -1.97 29.48 7.22
C SER A 327 -2.83 30.19 8.24
N ALA A 328 -4.09 29.81 8.42
CA ALA A 328 -5.00 30.41 9.41
C ALA A 328 -4.50 30.22 10.85
N SER A 329 -3.94 29.06 11.18
CA SER A 329 -3.36 28.77 12.51
C SER A 329 -2.11 29.61 12.78
N ALA A 330 -1.27 29.82 11.77
CA ALA A 330 -0.06 30.64 11.88
C ALA A 330 -0.39 32.14 12.07
N ASP A 331 -1.42 32.64 11.43
CA ASP A 331 -1.88 34.04 11.60
C ASP A 331 -2.48 34.28 12.98
N LEU A 332 -3.28 33.34 13.51
CA LEU A 332 -3.80 33.37 14.88
C LEU A 332 -2.67 33.40 15.92
N ALA A 333 -1.65 32.56 15.75
CA ALA A 333 -0.50 32.51 16.67
C ALA A 333 0.32 33.81 16.65
N ARG A 334 0.41 34.51 15.52
CA ARG A 334 1.10 35.80 15.40
C ARG A 334 0.35 36.93 16.08
N ASP A 335 -1.00 36.89 16.09
CA ASP A 335 -1.81 37.92 16.73
C ASP A 335 -1.85 37.78 18.27
N VAL A 336 -1.87 36.54 18.79
CA VAL A 336 -1.77 36.28 20.24
C VAL A 336 -0.40 36.66 20.81
N GLY A 337 0.67 36.62 20.03
CA GLY A 337 2.02 37.01 20.46
C GLY A 337 2.30 38.50 20.44
N LYS A 338 1.30 39.36 20.08
CA LYS A 338 1.42 40.83 20.05
C LYS A 338 0.71 41.52 21.22
N GLU A 339 0.00 40.78 22.07
CA GLU A 339 -0.55 41.24 23.34
C GLU A 339 0.41 40.92 24.49
#